data_d4101d520ef9843e39b516ddadadd7d6
#
_entry.id   d4101d520ef9843e39b516ddadadd7d6
#
_cell.length_a   1.000
_cell.length_b   1.000
_cell.length_c   1.000
_cell.angle_alpha   90.00
_cell.angle_beta   90.00
_cell.angle_gamma   90.00
#
_symmetry.space_group_name_H-M   'P 1'
#
loop_
_entity.id
_entity.type
_entity.pdbx_description
1 polymer ?
#
loop_
_entity_poly.entity_id
_entity_poly.type
_entity_poly.pdbx_seq_one_letter_code
_entity_poly.pdbx_strand_id
1 'polypeptide(L)'
;MIAKETIYTGSHFSAIAAKLLTNLLWFINAAAIGEALVIGTKSGIDLPTLQKVVINSCGNSWVAKHDIPSIYNGDYDPSLTIKLCCKDLRLINELATNLNVPIEI
;
A
#
# COMPACT_ATOMS: atom_id res chain seq x y z
N MET A 1 1.56 -2.86 9.30
CA MET A 1 2.36 -1.62 9.33
C MET A 1 2.10 -0.89 10.63
N ILE A 2 3.15 -0.47 11.27
CA ILE A 2 3.06 0.11 12.60
C ILE A 2 3.77 1.46 12.59
N ALA A 3 3.17 2.46 13.23
CA ALA A 3 3.80 3.75 13.40
C ALA A 3 5.03 3.61 14.29
N LYS A 4 6.12 4.30 13.95
CA LYS A 4 7.34 4.27 14.73
C LYS A 4 7.20 5.00 16.06
N GLU A 5 6.24 5.88 16.16
CA GLU A 5 5.93 6.61 17.38
C GLU A 5 4.43 6.74 17.53
N THR A 6 3.98 6.99 18.75
CA THR A 6 2.57 7.19 19.03
C THR A 6 2.16 8.59 18.63
N ILE A 7 1.16 8.69 17.77
CA ILE A 7 0.61 9.95 17.31
C ILE A 7 -0.80 10.09 17.84
N TYR A 8 -1.07 11.17 18.56
CA TYR A 8 -2.40 11.46 19.06
C TYR A 8 -3.27 12.03 17.94
N THR A 9 -4.36 11.35 17.63
CA THR A 9 -5.28 11.77 16.56
C THR A 9 -6.57 12.39 17.09
N GLY A 10 -6.70 12.56 18.39
CA GLY A 10 -7.84 13.19 19.04
C GLY A 10 -8.87 12.20 19.55
N SER A 11 -9.84 11.80 18.74
CA SER A 11 -10.89 10.89 19.14
C SER A 11 -10.60 9.46 18.71
N HIS A 12 -11.35 8.51 19.28
CA HIS A 12 -11.30 7.11 18.88
C HIS A 12 -11.68 6.94 17.39
N PHE A 13 -12.66 7.71 16.92
CA PHE A 13 -13.05 7.72 15.52
C PHE A 13 -11.88 8.17 14.63
N SER A 14 -11.19 9.24 15.03
CA SER A 14 -10.05 9.74 14.27
C SER A 14 -8.92 8.74 14.20
N ALA A 15 -8.68 7.98 15.27
CA ALA A 15 -7.65 6.94 15.28
C ALA A 15 -8.01 5.82 14.32
N ILE A 16 -9.26 5.38 14.28
CA ILE A 16 -9.73 4.35 13.36
C ILE A 16 -9.63 4.84 11.92
N ALA A 17 -10.08 6.07 11.66
CA ALA A 17 -10.01 6.66 10.33
C ALA A 17 -8.55 6.77 9.86
N ALA A 18 -7.65 7.22 10.71
CA ALA A 18 -6.23 7.31 10.38
C ALA A 18 -5.64 5.96 10.00
N LYS A 19 -5.99 4.90 10.75
CA LYS A 19 -5.53 3.54 10.44
C LYS A 19 -6.05 3.08 9.07
N LEU A 20 -7.32 3.32 8.79
CA LEU A 20 -7.90 2.95 7.49
C LEU A 20 -7.20 3.69 6.34
N LEU A 21 -6.89 4.98 6.53
CA LEU A 21 -6.21 5.76 5.51
C LEU A 21 -4.78 5.26 5.24
N THR A 22 -4.05 4.86 6.27
CA THR A 22 -2.72 4.28 6.07
C THR A 22 -2.81 2.97 5.30
N ASN A 23 -3.81 2.14 5.57
CA ASN A 23 -4.04 0.90 4.85
C ASN A 23 -4.45 1.15 3.41
N LEU A 24 -5.26 2.17 3.16
CA LEU A 24 -5.63 2.58 1.80
C LEU A 24 -4.37 2.87 0.98
N LEU A 25 -3.49 3.69 1.52
CA LEU A 25 -2.23 4.04 0.85
C LEU A 25 -1.36 2.82 0.63
N TRP A 26 -1.28 1.92 1.61
CA TRP A 26 -0.52 0.69 1.47
C TRP A 26 -1.05 -0.15 0.30
N PHE A 27 -2.37 -0.39 0.25
CA PHE A 27 -2.96 -1.25 -0.78
C PHE A 27 -2.84 -0.66 -2.16
N ILE A 28 -3.05 0.65 -2.30
CA ILE A 28 -2.89 1.34 -3.60
C ILE A 28 -1.43 1.31 -4.04
N ASN A 29 -0.51 1.58 -3.15
CA ASN A 29 0.92 1.49 -3.45
C ASN A 29 1.32 0.09 -3.88
N ALA A 30 0.84 -0.93 -3.18
CA ALA A 30 1.15 -2.32 -3.51
C ALA A 30 0.61 -2.70 -4.90
N ALA A 31 -0.61 -2.30 -5.22
CA ALA A 31 -1.20 -2.56 -6.53
C ALA A 31 -0.45 -1.84 -7.64
N ALA A 32 -0.13 -0.57 -7.43
CA ALA A 32 0.60 0.23 -8.41
C ALA A 32 2.01 -0.33 -8.66
N ILE A 33 2.70 -0.73 -7.59
CA ILE A 33 4.01 -1.34 -7.69
C ILE A 33 3.93 -2.67 -8.45
N GLY A 34 2.93 -3.49 -8.17
CA GLY A 34 2.72 -4.74 -8.87
C GLY A 34 2.59 -4.53 -10.38
N GLU A 35 1.77 -3.56 -10.78
CA GLU A 35 1.61 -3.22 -12.19
C GLU A 35 2.91 -2.70 -12.80
N ALA A 36 3.61 -1.82 -12.09
CA ALA A 36 4.89 -1.27 -12.55
C ALA A 36 5.92 -2.36 -12.74
N LEU A 37 6.00 -3.34 -11.84
CA LEU A 37 6.94 -4.45 -11.95
C LEU A 37 6.62 -5.34 -13.15
N VAL A 38 5.34 -5.59 -13.41
CA VAL A 38 4.94 -6.39 -14.59
C VAL A 38 5.32 -5.67 -15.88
N ILE A 39 5.02 -4.38 -15.97
CA ILE A 39 5.36 -3.58 -17.15
C ILE A 39 6.88 -3.54 -17.33
N GLY A 40 7.62 -3.30 -16.24
CA GLY A 40 9.08 -3.22 -16.30
C GLY A 40 9.73 -4.52 -16.74
N THR A 41 9.28 -5.66 -16.20
CA THR A 41 9.84 -6.97 -16.59
C THR A 41 9.49 -7.32 -18.02
N LYS A 42 8.27 -7.01 -18.46
CA LYS A 42 7.87 -7.21 -19.86
C LYS A 42 8.65 -6.29 -20.81
N SER A 43 9.14 -5.17 -20.31
CA SER A 43 10.00 -4.25 -21.09
C SER A 43 11.46 -4.69 -21.14
N GLY A 44 11.82 -5.77 -20.47
CA GLY A 44 13.18 -6.30 -20.49
C GLY A 44 14.06 -5.87 -19.33
N ILE A 45 13.51 -5.19 -18.31
CA ILE A 45 14.26 -4.78 -17.13
C ILE A 45 14.19 -5.91 -16.09
N ASP A 46 15.32 -6.35 -15.57
CA ASP A 46 15.32 -7.37 -14.53
C ASP A 46 14.86 -6.78 -13.19
N LEU A 47 14.31 -7.63 -12.34
CA LEU A 47 13.72 -7.20 -11.06
C LEU A 47 14.70 -6.46 -10.14
N PRO A 48 15.95 -6.93 -9.95
CA PRO A 48 16.89 -6.21 -9.10
C PRO A 48 17.17 -4.79 -9.59
N THR A 49 17.33 -4.61 -10.90
CA THR A 49 17.55 -3.29 -11.49
C THR A 49 16.32 -2.42 -11.32
N LEU A 50 15.13 -2.98 -11.56
CA LEU A 50 13.88 -2.25 -11.44
C LEU A 50 13.65 -1.80 -10.00
N GLN A 51 13.96 -2.63 -9.02
CA GLN A 51 13.88 -2.28 -7.61
C GLN A 51 14.77 -1.08 -7.29
N LYS A 52 16.01 -1.09 -7.78
CA LYS A 52 16.94 0.03 -7.57
C LYS A 52 16.40 1.32 -8.18
N VAL A 53 15.87 1.24 -9.39
CA VAL A 53 15.31 2.41 -10.07
C VAL A 53 14.15 2.98 -9.26
N VAL A 54 13.23 2.14 -8.82
CA VAL A 54 12.06 2.59 -8.06
C VAL A 54 12.49 3.24 -6.74
N ILE A 55 13.37 2.57 -5.99
CA ILE A 55 13.79 3.05 -4.66
C ILE A 55 14.55 4.38 -4.75
N ASN A 56 15.29 4.62 -5.83
CA ASN A 56 16.09 5.83 -6.01
C ASN A 56 15.36 6.92 -6.80
N SER A 57 14.05 6.82 -6.91
CA SER A 57 13.23 7.77 -7.67
C SER A 57 12.08 8.29 -6.82
N CYS A 58 11.28 9.17 -7.39
CA CYS A 58 10.05 9.63 -6.74
C CYS A 58 8.99 8.54 -6.63
N GLY A 59 9.19 7.39 -7.25
CA GLY A 59 8.32 6.23 -7.09
C GLY A 59 8.59 5.41 -5.83
N ASN A 60 9.57 5.79 -5.03
CA ASN A 60 9.89 5.09 -3.80
C ASN A 60 8.77 5.26 -2.77
N SER A 61 8.58 4.23 -1.96
CA SER A 61 7.65 4.23 -0.83
C SER A 61 8.11 3.18 0.17
N TRP A 62 7.51 3.20 1.36
CA TRP A 62 7.76 2.14 2.34
C TRP A 62 7.44 0.76 1.74
N VAL A 63 6.33 0.68 1.01
CA VAL A 63 5.89 -0.56 0.36
C VAL A 63 6.91 -1.01 -0.69
N ALA A 64 7.39 -0.10 -1.53
CA ALA A 64 8.39 -0.42 -2.54
C ALA A 64 9.66 -0.97 -1.91
N LYS A 65 10.11 -0.34 -0.84
CA LYS A 65 11.36 -0.73 -0.18
C LYS A 65 11.24 -2.07 0.54
N HIS A 66 10.08 -2.35 1.16
CA HIS A 66 9.92 -3.51 2.04
C HIS A 66 9.20 -4.68 1.38
N ASP A 67 8.26 -4.43 0.46
CA ASP A 67 7.44 -5.48 -0.14
C ASP A 67 8.00 -6.02 -1.45
N ILE A 68 8.72 -5.20 -2.24
CA ILE A 68 9.36 -5.69 -3.46
C ILE A 68 10.33 -6.85 -3.17
N PRO A 69 11.20 -6.79 -2.14
CA PRO A 69 12.05 -7.93 -1.83
C PRO A 69 11.29 -9.20 -1.52
N SER A 70 10.14 -9.11 -0.86
CA SER A 70 9.30 -10.28 -0.56
C SER A 70 8.75 -10.91 -1.83
N ILE A 71 8.26 -10.10 -2.77
CA ILE A 71 7.76 -10.58 -4.06
C ILE A 71 8.89 -11.26 -4.84
N TYR A 72 10.03 -10.61 -4.87
CA TYR A 72 11.24 -11.03 -5.55
C TYR A 72 11.74 -12.39 -5.04
N ASN A 73 11.69 -12.61 -3.72
CA ASN A 73 12.15 -13.83 -3.09
C ASN A 73 11.08 -14.92 -3.01
N GLY A 74 9.86 -14.62 -3.43
CA GLY A 74 8.75 -15.55 -3.31
C GLY A 74 8.25 -15.73 -1.89
N ASP A 75 8.60 -14.83 -1.01
CA ASP A 75 8.20 -14.85 0.39
C ASP A 75 6.94 -14.03 0.58
N TYR A 76 5.79 -14.67 0.42
CA TYR A 76 4.51 -13.99 0.50
C TYR A 76 3.97 -14.05 1.93
N ASP A 77 4.03 -12.91 2.61
CA ASP A 77 3.59 -12.79 3.99
C ASP A 77 2.06 -12.96 4.09
N PRO A 78 1.55 -13.97 4.79
CA PRO A 78 0.12 -14.18 4.94
C PRO A 78 -0.52 -13.32 6.02
N SER A 79 0.21 -12.41 6.66
CA SER A 79 -0.31 -11.60 7.76
C SER A 79 -1.48 -10.72 7.35
N LEU A 80 -1.59 -10.38 6.05
CA LEU A 80 -2.70 -9.60 5.52
C LEU A 80 -3.22 -10.29 4.26
N THR A 81 -4.42 -10.87 4.36
CA THR A 81 -5.04 -11.56 3.25
C THR A 81 -5.79 -10.59 2.34
N ILE A 82 -6.08 -11.01 1.10
CA ILE A 82 -6.91 -10.24 0.17
C ILE A 82 -8.28 -9.98 0.79
N LYS A 83 -8.81 -10.93 1.54
CA LYS A 83 -10.11 -10.79 2.21
C LYS A 83 -10.10 -9.61 3.20
N LEU A 84 -9.03 -9.48 3.99
CA LEU A 84 -8.89 -8.36 4.93
C LEU A 84 -8.70 -7.04 4.18
N CYS A 85 -7.94 -7.04 3.09
CA CYS A 85 -7.79 -5.86 2.24
C CYS A 85 -9.14 -5.39 1.70
N CYS A 86 -9.95 -6.31 1.20
CA CYS A 86 -11.28 -5.98 0.68
C CYS A 86 -12.19 -5.42 1.76
N LYS A 87 -12.12 -5.98 2.98
CA LYS A 87 -12.89 -5.49 4.11
C LYS A 87 -12.51 -4.04 4.43
N ASP A 88 -11.22 -3.75 4.53
CA ASP A 88 -10.74 -2.41 4.84
C ASP A 88 -11.09 -1.41 3.73
N LEU A 89 -10.94 -1.80 2.48
CA LEU A 89 -11.31 -0.93 1.36
C LEU A 89 -12.81 -0.62 1.35
N ARG A 90 -13.63 -1.58 1.74
CA ARG A 90 -15.08 -1.37 1.86
C ARG A 90 -15.38 -0.36 2.95
N LEU A 91 -14.72 -0.48 4.10
CA LEU A 91 -14.90 0.47 5.21
C LEU A 91 -14.43 1.88 4.82
N ILE A 92 -13.34 1.98 4.08
CA ILE A 92 -12.84 3.26 3.58
C ILE A 92 -13.85 3.89 2.62
N ASN A 93 -14.43 3.09 1.75
CA ASN A 93 -15.42 3.57 0.80
C ASN A 93 -16.69 4.08 1.53
N GLU A 94 -17.11 3.37 2.57
CA GLU A 94 -18.23 3.81 3.41
C GLU A 94 -17.90 5.11 4.11
N LEU A 95 -16.70 5.24 4.65
CA LEU A 95 -16.25 6.47 5.31
C LEU A 95 -16.28 7.65 4.35
N ALA A 96 -15.73 7.48 3.15
CA ALA A 96 -15.72 8.53 2.14
C ALA A 96 -17.14 8.93 1.73
N THR A 97 -18.03 7.95 1.56
CA THR A 97 -19.42 8.20 1.21
C THR A 97 -20.12 9.01 2.31
N ASN A 98 -19.89 8.64 3.57
CA ASN A 98 -20.49 9.34 4.70
C ASN A 98 -19.99 10.79 4.85
N LEU A 99 -18.77 11.03 4.37
CA LEU A 99 -18.16 12.37 4.38
C LEU A 99 -18.38 13.13 3.07
N ASN A 100 -19.12 12.56 2.13
CA ASN A 100 -19.37 13.15 0.81
C ASN A 100 -18.08 13.43 0.02
N VAL A 101 -17.08 12.53 0.15
CA VAL A 101 -15.84 12.63 -0.59
C VAL A 101 -15.84 11.57 -1.68
N PRO A 102 -15.78 11.96 -2.96
CA PRO A 102 -15.67 10.97 -4.04
C PRO A 102 -14.28 10.33 -4.04
N ILE A 103 -14.24 9.01 -4.19
CA ILE A 103 -13.00 8.27 -4.33
C ILE A 103 -12.95 7.75 -5.76
N GLU A 104 -11.88 8.08 -6.48
CA GLU A 104 -11.71 7.68 -7.87
C GLU A 104 -10.75 6.51 -8.07
N ILE A 105 -10.05 6.15 -7.05
CA ILE A 105 -9.06 5.06 -7.09
C ILE A 105 -9.65 3.77 -6.55
#